data_c53c2df751d620b0045fd35d851d99b8
#
_entry.id   c53c2df751d620b0045fd35d851d99b8
#
_cell.length_a   1.000
_cell.length_b   1.000
_cell.length_c   1.000
_cell.angle_alpha   90.00
_cell.angle_beta   90.00
_cell.angle_gamma   90.00
#
_symmetry.space_group_name_H-M   'P 1'
#
loop_
_entity.id
_entity.type
_entity.pdbx_description
1 polymer ?
#
loop_
_entity_poly.entity_id
_entity_poly.type
_entity_poly.pdbx_seq_one_letter_code
_entity_poly.pdbx_strand_id
1 'polypeptide(L)'
;MRPDRIVVGEVRGGEALDMLQAMNTGHYGSLTTVHANSPRDVLSRLETMVLMAGVDIPVRAIREQIASAINLIVHQSRLKDRTRRFTHVTEISGMEGDVITLQDIFVFDYRAGIDENGRFRGIIQPTGLRPRFIERLGDQGVTLDTELFLHESGTIPLATRR
;
A
#
# COMPACT_ATOMS: atom_id res chain seq x y z
N MET A 1 -11.35 4.41 26.89
CA MET A 1 -10.28 3.41 26.63
C MET A 1 -9.38 3.96 25.56
N ARG A 2 -8.07 3.76 25.66
CA ARG A 2 -7.08 4.18 24.63
C ARG A 2 -6.58 2.90 23.96
N PRO A 3 -7.11 2.54 22.78
CA PRO A 3 -6.64 1.33 22.08
C PRO A 3 -5.22 1.56 21.52
N ASP A 4 -4.43 0.50 21.43
CA ASP A 4 -3.11 0.56 20.79
C ASP A 4 -3.25 0.63 19.27
N ARG A 5 -4.27 -0.03 18.71
CA ARG A 5 -4.54 -0.09 17.27
C ARG A 5 -6.02 0.03 16.99
N ILE A 6 -6.35 0.64 15.85
CA ILE A 6 -7.71 0.79 15.36
C ILE A 6 -7.85 -0.04 14.08
N VAL A 7 -8.89 -0.87 14.02
CA VAL A 7 -9.23 -1.60 12.80
C VAL A 7 -10.53 -1.02 12.25
N VAL A 8 -10.43 -0.36 11.12
CA VAL A 8 -11.59 0.16 10.39
C VAL A 8 -11.93 -0.84 9.29
N GLY A 9 -13.12 -1.44 9.36
CA GLY A 9 -13.53 -2.49 8.42
C GLY A 9 -13.48 -2.02 6.96
N GLU A 10 -13.96 -0.80 6.70
CA GLU A 10 -13.94 -0.17 5.37
C GLU A 10 -14.16 1.34 5.49
N VAL A 11 -13.55 2.10 4.58
CA VAL A 11 -13.76 3.55 4.43
C VAL A 11 -14.38 3.82 3.06
N ARG A 12 -15.46 4.60 3.03
CA ARG A 12 -16.24 4.89 1.82
C ARG A 12 -16.53 6.37 1.57
N GLY A 13 -16.34 7.23 2.57
CA GLY A 13 -16.70 8.65 2.52
C GLY A 13 -15.88 9.51 3.46
N GLY A 14 -16.49 10.58 3.96
CA GLY A 14 -15.83 11.63 4.77
C GLY A 14 -15.16 11.15 6.05
N GLU A 15 -15.56 9.99 6.59
CA GLU A 15 -14.90 9.34 7.74
C GLU A 15 -13.42 9.02 7.49
N ALA A 16 -12.98 9.09 6.24
CA ALA A 16 -11.56 8.97 5.90
C ALA A 16 -10.69 10.01 6.63
N LEU A 17 -11.21 11.21 6.83
CA LEU A 17 -10.48 12.26 7.56
C LEU A 17 -10.22 11.86 9.01
N ASP A 18 -11.25 11.40 9.72
CA ASP A 18 -11.14 10.97 11.12
C ASP A 18 -10.19 9.77 11.25
N MET A 19 -10.27 8.83 10.30
CA MET A 19 -9.36 7.68 10.23
C MET A 19 -7.91 8.13 10.09
N LEU A 20 -7.60 9.01 9.14
CA LEU A 20 -6.24 9.51 8.92
C LEU A 20 -5.72 10.27 10.16
N GLN A 21 -6.55 11.08 10.80
CA GLN A 21 -6.20 11.78 12.03
C GLN A 21 -5.90 10.78 13.17
N ALA A 22 -6.72 9.76 13.34
CA ALA A 22 -6.50 8.72 14.34
C ALA A 22 -5.18 7.97 14.10
N MET A 23 -4.88 7.62 12.84
CA MET A 23 -3.63 6.95 12.46
C MET A 23 -2.40 7.85 12.70
N ASN A 24 -2.53 9.17 12.53
CA ASN A 24 -1.45 10.13 12.77
C ASN A 24 -1.24 10.49 14.25
N THR A 25 -2.17 10.12 15.15
CA THR A 25 -2.15 10.50 16.57
C THR A 25 -1.78 9.36 17.53
N GLY A 26 -0.86 8.48 17.13
CA GLY A 26 -0.27 7.49 18.03
C GLY A 26 -0.92 6.11 18.03
N HIS A 27 -1.78 5.82 17.03
CA HIS A 27 -2.36 4.49 16.83
C HIS A 27 -1.63 3.72 15.71
N TYR A 28 -0.32 3.59 15.86
CA TYR A 28 0.54 2.93 14.87
C TYR A 28 0.14 1.46 14.67
N GLY A 29 0.15 1.01 13.40
CA GLY A 29 -0.23 -0.35 13.02
C GLY A 29 -1.75 -0.53 12.92
N SER A 30 -2.52 0.56 12.83
CA SER A 30 -3.95 0.52 12.49
C SER A 30 -4.15 0.02 11.07
N LEU A 31 -5.31 -0.59 10.82
CA LEU A 31 -5.65 -1.23 9.54
C LEU A 31 -6.99 -0.72 9.03
N THR A 32 -7.10 -0.56 7.72
CA THR A 32 -8.37 -0.27 7.04
C THR A 32 -8.43 -0.96 5.69
N THR A 33 -9.63 -1.10 5.14
CA THR A 33 -9.81 -1.48 3.74
C THR A 33 -10.39 -0.34 2.92
N VAL A 34 -9.91 -0.23 1.68
CA VAL A 34 -10.39 0.74 0.70
C VAL A 34 -10.52 0.02 -0.64
N HIS A 35 -11.65 0.15 -1.32
CA HIS A 35 -11.81 -0.39 -2.66
C HIS A 35 -11.16 0.54 -3.69
N ALA A 36 -10.21 0.01 -4.45
CA ALA A 36 -9.52 0.70 -5.54
C ALA A 36 -9.00 -0.30 -6.56
N ASN A 37 -8.68 0.16 -7.78
CA ASN A 37 -8.19 -0.70 -8.85
C ASN A 37 -6.67 -0.89 -8.83
N SER A 38 -5.95 -0.01 -8.14
CA SER A 38 -4.50 -0.07 -7.98
C SER A 38 -4.06 0.60 -6.67
N PRO A 39 -2.82 0.37 -6.20
CA PRO A 39 -2.28 1.10 -5.05
C PRO A 39 -2.32 2.63 -5.22
N ARG A 40 -2.06 3.13 -6.42
CA ARG A 40 -2.13 4.57 -6.71
C ARG A 40 -3.56 5.11 -6.65
N ASP A 41 -4.54 4.34 -7.11
CA ASP A 41 -5.95 4.76 -7.07
C ASP A 41 -6.47 4.85 -5.62
N VAL A 42 -5.89 4.09 -4.67
CA VAL A 42 -6.20 4.23 -3.24
C VAL A 42 -5.97 5.66 -2.78
N LEU A 43 -4.85 6.27 -3.18
CA LEU A 43 -4.49 7.63 -2.77
C LEU A 43 -5.50 8.65 -3.29
N SER A 44 -5.80 8.61 -4.59
CA SER A 44 -6.78 9.51 -5.20
C SER A 44 -8.18 9.35 -4.61
N ARG A 45 -8.54 8.09 -4.28
CA ARG A 45 -9.82 7.80 -3.65
C ARG A 45 -9.89 8.34 -2.23
N LEU A 46 -8.81 8.21 -1.45
CA LEU A 46 -8.73 8.80 -0.11
C LEU A 46 -8.81 10.32 -0.14
N GLU A 47 -8.11 10.98 -1.09
CA GLU A 47 -8.24 12.43 -1.29
C GLU A 47 -9.72 12.82 -1.52
N THR A 48 -10.41 12.11 -2.41
CA THR A 48 -11.82 12.35 -2.70
C THR A 48 -12.70 12.15 -1.46
N MET A 49 -12.47 11.09 -0.69
CA MET A 49 -13.24 10.80 0.52
C MET A 49 -13.03 11.89 1.59
N VAL A 50 -11.79 12.36 1.77
CA VAL A 50 -11.50 13.47 2.72
C VAL A 50 -12.21 14.75 2.29
N LEU A 51 -12.23 15.08 0.99
CA LEU A 51 -12.97 16.24 0.47
C LEU A 51 -14.48 16.11 0.70
N MET A 52 -15.02 14.87 0.70
CA MET A 52 -16.45 14.63 1.01
C MET A 52 -16.81 14.93 2.46
N ALA A 53 -15.85 15.06 3.38
CA ALA A 53 -16.11 15.51 4.74
C ALA A 53 -16.58 16.97 4.82
N GLY A 54 -16.48 17.74 3.72
CA GLY A 54 -16.93 19.12 3.64
C GLY A 54 -16.08 20.13 4.44
N VAL A 55 -14.89 19.72 4.85
CA VAL A 55 -13.94 20.58 5.55
C VAL A 55 -13.04 21.26 4.53
N ASP A 56 -12.84 22.56 4.68
CA ASP A 56 -11.97 23.35 3.80
C ASP A 56 -10.49 23.09 4.13
N ILE A 57 -9.95 22.04 3.53
CA ILE A 57 -8.55 21.62 3.69
C ILE A 57 -7.86 21.67 2.32
N PRO A 58 -6.71 22.36 2.20
CA PRO A 58 -5.93 22.32 0.97
C PRO A 58 -5.56 20.88 0.56
N VAL A 59 -5.67 20.56 -0.72
CA VAL A 59 -5.36 19.21 -1.25
C VAL A 59 -3.96 18.75 -0.86
N ARG A 60 -2.98 19.67 -0.83
CA ARG A 60 -1.62 19.36 -0.36
C ARG A 60 -1.61 18.86 1.08
N ALA A 61 -2.34 19.50 1.98
CA ALA A 61 -2.42 19.08 3.38
C ALA A 61 -3.09 17.70 3.52
N ILE A 62 -4.08 17.39 2.67
CA ILE A 62 -4.69 16.06 2.60
C ILE A 62 -3.64 15.01 2.21
N ARG A 63 -2.84 15.29 1.20
CA ARG A 63 -1.76 14.39 0.74
C ARG A 63 -0.69 14.19 1.81
N GLU A 64 -0.30 15.25 2.51
CA GLU A 64 0.64 15.17 3.62
C GLU A 64 0.08 14.27 4.74
N GLN A 65 -1.21 14.39 5.08
CA GLN A 65 -1.86 13.50 6.05
C GLN A 65 -1.89 12.04 5.60
N ILE A 66 -2.21 11.77 4.33
CA ILE A 66 -2.22 10.42 3.77
C ILE A 66 -0.81 9.82 3.83
N ALA A 67 0.19 10.57 3.36
CA ALA A 67 1.58 10.10 3.32
C ALA A 67 2.17 9.84 4.72
N SER A 68 1.70 10.56 5.73
CA SER A 68 2.10 10.37 7.13
C SER A 68 1.37 9.20 7.80
N ALA A 69 0.06 9.04 7.52
CA ALA A 69 -0.78 8.05 8.18
C ALA A 69 -0.58 6.63 7.65
N ILE A 70 -0.39 6.48 6.33
CA ILE A 70 -0.37 5.18 5.67
C ILE A 70 1.06 4.81 5.27
N ASN A 71 1.54 3.68 5.77
CA ASN A 71 2.88 3.20 5.49
C ASN A 71 2.89 2.16 4.36
N LEU A 72 1.86 1.31 4.29
CA LEU A 72 1.82 0.15 3.40
C LEU A 72 0.43 -0.04 2.81
N ILE A 73 0.39 -0.34 1.52
CA ILE A 73 -0.82 -0.73 0.79
C ILE A 73 -0.63 -2.16 0.31
N VAL A 74 -1.49 -3.07 0.78
CA VAL A 74 -1.56 -4.45 0.29
C VAL A 74 -2.74 -4.55 -0.67
N HIS A 75 -2.46 -4.67 -1.96
CA HIS A 75 -3.48 -4.70 -2.99
C HIS A 75 -3.82 -6.12 -3.42
N GLN A 76 -5.11 -6.45 -3.35
CA GLN A 76 -5.67 -7.72 -3.80
C GLN A 76 -6.56 -7.50 -5.02
N SER A 77 -6.37 -8.29 -6.07
CA SER A 77 -7.21 -8.26 -7.27
C SER A 77 -7.82 -9.62 -7.56
N ARG A 78 -9.00 -9.59 -8.18
CA ARG A 78 -9.57 -10.77 -8.83
C ARG A 78 -9.01 -10.84 -10.25
N LEU A 79 -8.21 -11.86 -10.51
CA LEU A 79 -7.58 -12.07 -11.81
C LEU A 79 -8.59 -12.62 -12.85
N LYS A 80 -8.17 -12.66 -14.12
CA LYS A 80 -9.01 -13.17 -15.23
C LYS A 80 -9.42 -14.63 -15.06
N ASP A 81 -8.60 -15.42 -14.37
CA ASP A 81 -8.89 -16.82 -13.99
C ASP A 81 -9.87 -16.95 -12.81
N ARG A 82 -10.46 -15.83 -12.38
CA ARG A 82 -11.39 -15.70 -11.25
C ARG A 82 -10.77 -15.95 -9.87
N THR A 83 -9.46 -16.24 -9.77
CA THR A 83 -8.78 -16.33 -8.47
C THR A 83 -8.55 -14.94 -7.87
N ARG A 84 -8.50 -14.86 -6.55
CA ARG A 84 -8.09 -13.65 -5.83
C ARG A 84 -6.62 -13.80 -5.45
N ARG A 85 -5.81 -12.83 -5.84
CA ARG A 85 -4.38 -12.83 -5.56
C ARG A 85 -3.94 -11.48 -5.02
N PHE A 86 -2.98 -11.49 -4.11
CA PHE A 86 -2.23 -10.28 -3.80
C PHE A 86 -1.38 -9.92 -5.01
N THR A 87 -1.56 -8.72 -5.53
CA THR A 87 -0.87 -8.26 -6.74
C THR A 87 0.23 -7.27 -6.45
N HIS A 88 0.11 -6.50 -5.36
CA HIS A 88 1.12 -5.54 -4.94
C HIS A 88 1.21 -5.46 -3.42
N VAL A 89 2.40 -5.26 -2.93
CA VAL A 89 2.69 -4.71 -1.61
C VAL A 89 3.52 -3.47 -1.84
N THR A 90 2.93 -2.31 -1.58
CA THR A 90 3.46 -1.01 -1.97
C THR A 90 3.66 -0.15 -0.73
N GLU A 91 4.87 0.36 -0.52
CA GLU A 91 5.20 1.32 0.53
C GLU A 91 4.89 2.74 0.05
N ILE A 92 4.36 3.57 0.95
CA ILE A 92 4.32 5.01 0.77
C ILE A 92 5.66 5.57 1.25
N SER A 93 6.49 6.05 0.31
CA SER A 93 7.86 6.49 0.59
C SER A 93 7.95 7.95 1.04
N GLY A 94 6.83 8.68 1.02
CA GLY A 94 6.73 10.10 1.38
C GLY A 94 6.13 10.95 0.26
N MET A 95 6.61 12.18 0.14
CA MET A 95 6.15 13.12 -0.88
C MET A 95 7.33 13.74 -1.63
N GLU A 96 7.14 13.97 -2.92
CA GLU A 96 8.01 14.80 -3.76
C GLU A 96 7.18 15.96 -4.33
N GLY A 97 7.44 17.17 -3.82
CA GLY A 97 6.57 18.32 -4.08
C GLY A 97 5.14 18.05 -3.60
N ASP A 98 4.18 18.04 -4.50
CA ASP A 98 2.76 17.78 -4.20
C ASP A 98 2.33 16.33 -4.53
N VAL A 99 3.27 15.44 -4.84
CA VAL A 99 2.97 14.06 -5.25
C VAL A 99 3.40 13.07 -4.17
N ILE A 100 2.48 12.18 -3.77
CA ILE A 100 2.80 11.05 -2.89
C ILE A 100 3.60 10.02 -3.70
N THR A 101 4.77 9.65 -3.18
CA THR A 101 5.66 8.67 -3.80
C THR A 101 5.38 7.27 -3.28
N LEU A 102 5.32 6.33 -4.20
CA LEU A 102 5.03 4.92 -3.97
C LEU A 102 6.21 4.06 -4.42
N GLN A 103 6.50 3.02 -3.64
CA GLN A 103 7.52 2.03 -3.95
C GLN A 103 6.93 0.63 -3.83
N ASP A 104 6.89 -0.10 -4.95
CA ASP A 104 6.44 -1.50 -4.92
C ASP A 104 7.54 -2.36 -4.33
N ILE A 105 7.24 -3.04 -3.21
CA ILE A 105 8.14 -3.96 -2.52
C ILE A 105 7.97 -5.37 -3.07
N PHE A 106 6.71 -5.77 -3.30
CA PHE A 106 6.38 -7.04 -3.94
C PHE A 106 5.36 -6.81 -5.05
N VAL A 107 5.51 -7.54 -6.14
CA VAL A 107 4.57 -7.53 -7.28
C VAL A 107 4.26 -8.94 -7.74
N PHE A 108 3.06 -9.15 -8.28
CA PHE A 108 2.66 -10.44 -8.83
C PHE A 108 3.34 -10.68 -10.17
N ASP A 109 3.97 -11.85 -10.32
CA ASP A 109 4.63 -12.23 -11.58
C ASP A 109 3.64 -12.84 -12.58
N TYR A 110 3.16 -12.01 -13.50
CA TYR A 110 2.29 -12.46 -14.60
C TYR A 110 3.02 -13.24 -15.70
N ARG A 111 4.36 -13.22 -15.73
CA ARG A 111 5.16 -13.85 -16.79
C ARG A 111 5.30 -15.35 -16.60
N ALA A 112 5.02 -15.86 -15.40
CA ALA A 112 4.98 -17.30 -15.14
C ALA A 112 3.92 -18.05 -15.97
N GLY A 113 3.06 -17.30 -16.70
CA GLY A 113 2.07 -17.84 -17.61
C GLY A 113 0.83 -18.42 -16.91
N ILE A 114 0.14 -19.28 -17.65
CA ILE A 114 -1.13 -19.92 -17.25
C ILE A 114 -0.94 -21.43 -17.30
N ASP A 115 -1.56 -22.16 -16.39
CA ASP A 115 -1.57 -23.61 -16.35
C ASP A 115 -2.60 -24.22 -17.33
N GLU A 116 -2.65 -25.54 -17.40
CA GLU A 116 -3.58 -26.30 -18.26
C GLU A 116 -5.05 -26.06 -17.94
N ASN A 117 -5.33 -25.60 -16.71
CA ASN A 117 -6.68 -25.25 -16.24
C ASN A 117 -7.03 -23.78 -16.44
N GLY A 118 -6.18 -23.00 -17.13
CA GLY A 118 -6.35 -21.59 -17.37
C GLY A 118 -6.08 -20.69 -16.14
N ARG A 119 -5.38 -21.20 -15.11
CA ARG A 119 -5.05 -20.44 -13.90
C ARG A 119 -3.66 -19.84 -13.99
N PHE A 120 -3.50 -18.63 -13.48
CA PHE A 120 -2.18 -18.01 -13.38
C PHE A 120 -1.25 -18.80 -12.47
N ARG A 121 -0.06 -19.14 -12.97
CA ARG A 121 1.01 -19.82 -12.23
C ARG A 121 1.81 -18.87 -11.34
N GLY A 122 1.77 -17.56 -11.64
CA GLY A 122 2.54 -16.55 -10.94
C GLY A 122 2.23 -16.51 -9.44
N ILE A 123 3.23 -16.07 -8.72
CA ILE A 123 3.15 -15.73 -7.29
C ILE A 123 3.61 -14.29 -7.09
N ILE A 124 3.36 -13.74 -5.93
CA ILE A 124 3.92 -12.44 -5.55
C ILE A 124 5.41 -12.59 -5.28
N GLN A 125 6.22 -11.71 -5.87
CA GLN A 125 7.68 -11.77 -5.79
C GLN A 125 8.26 -10.42 -5.33
N PRO A 126 9.40 -10.41 -4.61
CA PRO A 126 10.07 -9.18 -4.24
C PRO A 126 10.61 -8.46 -5.47
N THR A 127 10.64 -7.13 -5.41
CA THR A 127 11.17 -6.27 -6.48
C THR A 127 12.68 -6.04 -6.35
N GLY A 128 13.29 -6.47 -5.24
CA GLY A 128 14.67 -6.15 -4.88
C GLY A 128 14.81 -4.84 -4.11
N LEU A 129 13.71 -4.13 -3.88
CA LEU A 129 13.71 -2.88 -3.12
C LEU A 129 13.46 -3.16 -1.64
N ARG A 130 14.33 -2.61 -0.78
CA ARG A 130 14.18 -2.71 0.67
C ARG A 130 13.25 -1.60 1.16
N PRO A 131 12.18 -1.92 1.91
CA PRO A 131 11.29 -0.90 2.43
C PRO A 131 11.94 -0.07 3.55
N ARG A 132 11.62 1.21 3.60
CA ARG A 132 12.14 2.15 4.61
C ARG A 132 11.65 1.85 6.02
N PHE A 133 10.45 1.26 6.15
CA PHE A 133 9.88 0.95 7.47
C PHE A 133 10.68 -0.11 8.25
N ILE A 134 11.61 -0.84 7.62
CA ILE A 134 12.47 -1.83 8.29
C ILE A 134 13.30 -1.19 9.42
N GLU A 135 13.78 0.03 9.22
CA GLU A 135 14.55 0.75 10.24
C GLU A 135 13.71 0.94 11.52
N ARG A 136 12.45 1.37 11.35
CA ARG A 136 11.51 1.53 12.48
C ARG A 136 11.15 0.21 13.16
N LEU A 137 11.13 -0.90 12.44
CA LEU A 137 10.94 -2.22 13.04
C LEU A 137 12.16 -2.62 13.88
N GLY A 138 13.37 -2.32 13.39
CA GLY A 138 14.62 -2.53 14.14
C GLY A 138 14.62 -1.78 15.47
N ASP A 139 14.17 -0.52 15.48
CA ASP A 139 14.04 0.28 16.71
C ASP A 139 13.06 -0.33 17.73
N GLN A 140 12.11 -1.13 17.26
CA GLN A 140 11.14 -1.87 18.09
C GLN A 140 11.59 -3.30 18.42
N GLY A 141 12.84 -3.67 18.07
CA GLY A 141 13.39 -5.01 18.31
C GLY A 141 12.88 -6.08 17.35
N VAL A 142 12.23 -5.70 16.24
CA VAL A 142 11.76 -6.63 15.21
C VAL A 142 12.77 -6.64 14.07
N THR A 143 13.43 -7.79 13.87
CA THR A 143 14.36 -7.99 12.76
C THR A 143 13.67 -8.80 11.67
N LEU A 144 13.65 -8.26 10.45
CA LEU A 144 13.21 -8.99 9.25
C LEU A 144 14.44 -9.47 8.50
N ASP A 145 14.36 -10.70 7.99
CA ASP A 145 15.38 -11.23 7.11
C ASP A 145 15.44 -10.40 5.83
N THR A 146 16.61 -9.90 5.50
CA THR A 146 16.83 -9.12 4.29
C THR A 146 16.67 -9.95 3.02
N GLU A 147 16.84 -11.26 3.09
CA GLU A 147 16.63 -12.18 1.97
C GLU A 147 15.17 -12.16 1.46
N LEU A 148 14.20 -11.81 2.33
CA LEU A 148 12.81 -11.64 1.94
C LEU A 148 12.60 -10.63 0.81
N PHE A 149 13.51 -9.68 0.65
CA PHE A 149 13.43 -8.62 -0.35
C PHE A 149 14.33 -8.84 -1.54
N LEU A 150 15.18 -9.88 -1.51
CA LEU A 150 16.05 -10.22 -2.62
C LEU A 150 15.27 -11.00 -3.68
N HIS A 151 15.42 -10.55 -4.91
CA HIS A 151 14.90 -11.29 -6.05
C HIS A 151 15.78 -12.54 -6.25
N GLU A 152 15.21 -13.73 -6.23
CA GLU A 152 15.92 -14.91 -6.72
C GLU A 152 16.30 -14.66 -8.19
N SER A 153 17.59 -14.82 -8.49
CA SER A 153 18.27 -14.39 -9.71
C SER A 153 17.63 -14.92 -10.99
N GLY A 154 16.75 -14.16 -11.55
CA GLY A 154 16.10 -14.35 -12.83
C GLY A 154 15.57 -13.02 -13.31
N THR A 155 16.47 -12.17 -13.77
CA THR A 155 16.32 -10.86 -14.43
C THR A 155 14.88 -10.38 -14.67
N ILE A 156 14.38 -9.48 -13.83
CA ILE A 156 13.28 -8.61 -14.22
C ILE A 156 13.90 -7.28 -14.68
N PRO A 157 13.85 -6.92 -15.96
CA PRO A 157 14.13 -5.57 -16.38
C PRO A 157 13.02 -4.68 -15.80
N LEU A 158 13.40 -3.68 -15.04
CA LEU A 158 12.54 -2.55 -14.68
C LEU A 158 11.88 -2.02 -15.95
N ALA A 159 10.58 -2.26 -16.10
CA ALA A 159 9.82 -1.56 -17.13
C ALA A 159 9.74 -0.10 -16.70
N THR A 160 10.61 0.71 -17.29
CA THR A 160 10.54 2.18 -17.29
C THR A 160 9.16 2.54 -17.85
N ARG A 161 8.21 2.87 -17.00
CA ARG A 161 6.95 3.49 -17.44
C ARG A 161 7.23 4.97 -17.69
N ARG A 162 7.18 5.34 -18.97
CA ARG A 162 6.96 6.72 -19.41
C ARG A 162 5.54 7.14 -19.11
#